data_de223a2f5ff06b0a3bef1f0e69fbc26e
#
_entry.id   de223a2f5ff06b0a3bef1f0e69fbc26e
#
_cell.length_a   1.000
_cell.length_b   1.000
_cell.length_c   1.000
_cell.angle_alpha   90.00
_cell.angle_beta   90.00
_cell.angle_gamma   90.00
#
_symmetry.space_group_name_H-M   'P 1'
#
loop_
_entity.id
_entity.type
_entity.pdbx_description
1 polymer ?
#
loop_
_entity_poly.entity_id
_entity_poly.type
_entity_poly.pdbx_seq_one_letter_code
_entity_poly.pdbx_strand_id
1 'polypeptide(L)'
;MRLEGKTAIIVGAGQSPGLDNASQGMGNGRATALLFARNGADVMCVDRTIDAGNETAQLIKAEGGKASAYAADVAREADMAAMVGAAHQQWGRIDILHYNVGVSLGGGDKSPLEITEAAFDYVTTINLRGFVMACKHVLPIMRDQRSGVILSISSVAALSSTYPTVAYKTTKAAMIAYTEQIARHYAEFGVRANVILPGLMDTPMAVDTRARDWGKPRAEIEALRNAKVPLRRKMGTAWDVAYAALYLASDESNFVTGVALPVDGGALLRSAD
;
A
#
# COMPACT_ATOMS: atom_id res chain seq x y z
N MET A 1 14.32 -0.69 -18.87
CA MET A 1 13.26 -1.00 -17.86
C MET A 1 12.91 0.29 -17.11
N ARG A 2 11.66 0.45 -16.68
CA ARG A 2 11.17 1.75 -16.11
C ARG A 2 11.78 2.11 -14.76
N LEU A 3 12.30 1.14 -14.00
CA LEU A 3 12.95 1.29 -12.69
C LEU A 3 14.37 0.72 -12.68
N GLU A 4 15.02 0.66 -13.82
CA GLU A 4 16.40 0.15 -13.92
C GLU A 4 17.33 0.92 -12.98
N GLY A 5 18.08 0.19 -12.14
CA GLY A 5 19.02 0.76 -11.17
C GLY A 5 18.38 1.48 -9.97
N LYS A 6 17.06 1.47 -9.84
CA LYS A 6 16.37 2.02 -8.67
C LYS A 6 16.28 0.98 -7.54
N THR A 7 16.29 1.46 -6.30
CA THR A 7 16.08 0.65 -5.09
C THR A 7 14.72 0.97 -4.48
N ALA A 8 13.98 -0.05 -4.05
CA ALA A 8 12.62 0.12 -3.55
C ALA A 8 12.37 -0.65 -2.26
N ILE A 9 11.91 0.03 -1.22
CA ILE A 9 11.36 -0.57 -0.01
C ILE A 9 9.86 -0.69 -0.20
N ILE A 10 9.32 -1.91 -0.15
CA ILE A 10 7.88 -2.18 -0.21
C ILE A 10 7.41 -2.66 1.16
N VAL A 11 6.77 -1.80 1.92
CA VAL A 11 6.25 -2.11 3.26
C VAL A 11 4.84 -2.72 3.14
N GLY A 12 4.68 -3.95 3.63
CA GLY A 12 3.51 -4.79 3.39
C GLY A 12 3.60 -5.55 2.06
N ALA A 13 4.80 -6.09 1.75
CA ALA A 13 5.07 -6.83 0.52
C ALA A 13 4.64 -8.31 0.59
N GLY A 14 4.30 -8.81 1.77
CA GLY A 14 3.76 -10.16 1.95
C GLY A 14 2.31 -10.27 1.48
N GLN A 15 1.67 -11.36 1.87
CA GLN A 15 0.27 -11.60 1.55
C GLN A 15 -0.50 -12.02 2.79
N SER A 16 -1.66 -11.40 3.01
CA SER A 16 -2.60 -11.89 4.03
C SER A 16 -3.02 -13.32 3.69
N PRO A 17 -3.17 -14.19 4.70
CA PRO A 17 -3.71 -15.52 4.48
C PRO A 17 -5.06 -15.47 3.76
N GLY A 18 -5.24 -16.30 2.74
CA GLY A 18 -6.54 -16.51 2.10
C GLY A 18 -7.51 -17.28 3.00
N LEU A 19 -8.71 -17.58 2.48
CA LEU A 19 -9.71 -18.43 3.18
C LEU A 19 -9.21 -19.85 3.39
N ASP A 20 -8.49 -20.34 2.41
CA ASP A 20 -7.83 -21.62 2.34
C ASP A 20 -6.61 -21.48 1.42
N ASN A 21 -5.76 -22.50 1.37
CA ASN A 21 -4.56 -22.51 0.52
C ASN A 21 -4.87 -22.41 -1.00
N ALA A 22 -6.14 -22.38 -1.38
CA ALA A 22 -6.62 -22.27 -2.75
C ALA A 22 -6.95 -20.83 -3.18
N SER A 23 -6.87 -19.83 -2.28
CA SER A 23 -7.11 -18.42 -2.63
C SER A 23 -6.06 -17.95 -3.65
N GLN A 24 -6.49 -17.76 -4.89
CA GLN A 24 -5.65 -17.28 -6.00
C GLN A 24 -5.47 -15.75 -6.00
N GLY A 25 -6.02 -15.04 -5.00
CA GLY A 25 -5.92 -13.60 -4.92
C GLY A 25 -4.51 -13.13 -4.56
N MET A 26 -4.05 -12.05 -5.19
CA MET A 26 -2.77 -11.41 -4.89
C MET A 26 -2.99 -10.13 -4.08
N GLY A 27 -2.14 -9.87 -3.08
CA GLY A 27 -2.13 -8.61 -2.35
C GLY A 27 -1.46 -7.48 -3.15
N ASN A 28 -1.92 -6.24 -2.95
CA ASN A 28 -1.39 -5.07 -3.68
C ASN A 28 0.14 -4.91 -3.49
N GLY A 29 0.65 -5.10 -2.27
CA GLY A 29 2.08 -4.96 -1.99
C GLY A 29 2.93 -6.02 -2.68
N ARG A 30 2.48 -7.29 -2.69
CA ARG A 30 3.16 -8.38 -3.42
C ARG A 30 3.17 -8.10 -4.93
N ALA A 31 2.03 -7.72 -5.51
CA ALA A 31 1.96 -7.37 -6.94
C ALA A 31 2.88 -6.19 -7.29
N THR A 32 2.93 -5.17 -6.44
CA THR A 32 3.83 -4.02 -6.63
C THR A 32 5.30 -4.44 -6.56
N ALA A 33 5.68 -5.26 -5.57
CA ALA A 33 7.05 -5.76 -5.44
C ALA A 33 7.51 -6.55 -6.67
N LEU A 34 6.67 -7.49 -7.15
CA LEU A 34 6.92 -8.26 -8.36
C LEU A 34 7.05 -7.35 -9.60
N LEU A 35 6.12 -6.41 -9.77
CA LEU A 35 6.12 -5.53 -10.94
C LEU A 35 7.32 -4.57 -10.94
N PHE A 36 7.72 -4.06 -9.78
CA PHE A 36 8.90 -3.20 -9.66
C PHE A 36 10.19 -3.97 -10.02
N ALA A 37 10.34 -5.20 -9.51
CA ALA A 37 11.48 -6.05 -9.85
C ALA A 37 11.53 -6.42 -11.34
N ARG A 38 10.39 -6.76 -11.96
CA ARG A 38 10.26 -6.98 -13.42
C ARG A 38 10.65 -5.75 -14.25
N ASN A 39 10.60 -4.58 -13.65
CA ASN A 39 11.00 -3.31 -14.26
C ASN A 39 12.40 -2.85 -13.85
N GLY A 40 13.20 -3.71 -13.24
CA GLY A 40 14.64 -3.49 -12.99
C GLY A 40 14.97 -2.92 -11.61
N ALA A 41 13.99 -2.77 -10.71
CA ALA A 41 14.28 -2.36 -9.35
C ALA A 41 14.92 -3.48 -8.52
N ASP A 42 15.81 -3.10 -7.59
CA ASP A 42 16.21 -3.96 -6.47
C ASP A 42 15.24 -3.74 -5.31
N VAL A 43 14.56 -4.78 -4.86
CA VAL A 43 13.38 -4.67 -3.98
C VAL A 43 13.66 -5.26 -2.60
N MET A 44 13.41 -4.49 -1.54
CA MET A 44 13.29 -5.01 -0.18
C MET A 44 11.81 -5.28 0.14
N CYS A 45 11.46 -6.56 0.26
CA CYS A 45 10.13 -7.02 0.62
C CYS A 45 9.97 -7.00 2.14
N VAL A 46 9.29 -5.99 2.66
CA VAL A 46 9.10 -5.82 4.11
C VAL A 46 7.72 -6.29 4.52
N ASP A 47 7.68 -7.14 5.54
CA ASP A 47 6.43 -7.56 6.19
C ASP A 47 6.65 -7.77 7.69
N ARG A 48 5.56 -7.90 8.46
CA ARG A 48 5.65 -8.18 9.90
C ARG A 48 6.29 -9.53 10.18
N THR A 49 6.02 -10.52 9.36
CA THR A 49 6.65 -11.83 9.41
C THR A 49 7.68 -11.98 8.32
N ILE A 50 8.86 -12.49 8.68
CA ILE A 50 9.93 -12.68 7.69
C ILE A 50 9.53 -13.66 6.58
N ASP A 51 8.72 -14.66 6.89
CA ASP A 51 8.29 -15.68 5.93
C ASP A 51 7.44 -15.08 4.81
N ALA A 52 6.50 -14.17 5.14
CA ALA A 52 5.66 -13.49 4.16
C ALA A 52 6.50 -12.60 3.19
N GLY A 53 7.53 -11.93 3.73
CA GLY A 53 8.49 -11.19 2.91
C GLY A 53 9.35 -12.11 2.03
N ASN A 54 9.83 -13.22 2.60
CA ASN A 54 10.64 -14.21 1.89
C ASN A 54 9.89 -14.86 0.72
N GLU A 55 8.62 -15.23 0.90
CA GLU A 55 7.81 -15.77 -0.20
C GLU A 55 7.81 -14.83 -1.41
N THR A 56 7.56 -13.54 -1.18
CA THR A 56 7.56 -12.55 -2.26
C THR A 56 8.95 -12.36 -2.86
N ALA A 57 10.00 -12.31 -2.04
CA ALA A 57 11.38 -12.21 -2.52
C ALA A 57 11.80 -13.45 -3.33
N GLN A 58 11.35 -14.64 -2.96
CA GLN A 58 11.60 -15.87 -3.72
C GLN A 58 10.91 -15.87 -5.08
N LEU A 59 9.66 -15.39 -5.15
CA LEU A 59 8.95 -15.22 -6.41
C LEU A 59 9.71 -14.27 -7.35
N ILE A 60 10.20 -13.14 -6.84
CA ILE A 60 11.01 -12.19 -7.61
C ILE A 60 12.29 -12.84 -8.13
N LYS A 61 13.01 -13.57 -7.27
CA LYS A 61 14.25 -14.27 -7.63
C LYS A 61 14.04 -15.39 -8.66
N ALA A 62 12.92 -16.10 -8.56
CA ALA A 62 12.54 -17.13 -9.53
C ALA A 62 12.30 -16.56 -10.94
N GLU A 63 11.91 -15.29 -11.03
CA GLU A 63 11.77 -14.55 -12.30
C GLU A 63 13.07 -13.85 -12.75
N GLY A 64 14.19 -14.06 -12.03
CA GLY A 64 15.49 -13.45 -12.34
C GLY A 64 15.66 -12.01 -11.81
N GLY A 65 14.73 -11.52 -11.03
CA GLY A 65 14.80 -10.21 -10.38
C GLY A 65 15.67 -10.22 -9.11
N LYS A 66 15.94 -9.01 -8.58
CA LYS A 66 16.70 -8.81 -7.34
C LYS A 66 15.75 -8.46 -6.19
N ALA A 67 15.83 -9.23 -5.11
CA ALA A 67 15.05 -8.93 -3.90
C ALA A 67 15.70 -9.46 -2.64
N SER A 68 15.45 -8.77 -1.53
CA SER A 68 15.70 -9.22 -0.17
C SER A 68 14.41 -9.16 0.65
N ALA A 69 14.37 -9.85 1.78
CA ALA A 69 13.24 -9.76 2.71
C ALA A 69 13.71 -9.13 4.03
N TYR A 70 12.80 -8.40 4.68
CA TYR A 70 13.05 -7.79 5.99
C TYR A 70 11.80 -7.89 6.86
N ALA A 71 11.97 -8.28 8.13
CA ALA A 71 10.88 -8.31 9.11
C ALA A 71 10.79 -6.97 9.84
N ALA A 72 9.62 -6.31 9.81
CA ALA A 72 9.40 -5.09 10.56
C ALA A 72 7.92 -4.94 10.95
N ASP A 73 7.66 -4.61 12.21
CA ASP A 73 6.34 -4.22 12.69
C ASP A 73 6.17 -2.71 12.58
N VAL A 74 5.26 -2.26 11.73
CA VAL A 74 4.99 -0.84 11.52
C VAL A 74 4.45 -0.12 12.76
N ALA A 75 3.97 -0.87 13.76
CA ALA A 75 3.59 -0.33 15.05
C ALA A 75 4.80 0.14 15.89
N ARG A 76 6.00 -0.27 15.54
CA ARG A 76 7.24 0.02 16.29
C ARG A 76 8.14 0.95 15.48
N GLU A 77 8.34 2.18 15.98
CA GLU A 77 9.21 3.14 15.31
C GLU A 77 10.65 2.61 15.14
N ALA A 78 11.16 1.88 16.15
CA ALA A 78 12.49 1.28 16.07
C ALA A 78 12.65 0.33 14.88
N ASP A 79 11.58 -0.42 14.53
CA ASP A 79 11.61 -1.32 13.38
C ASP A 79 11.61 -0.52 12.06
N MET A 80 10.90 0.61 12.00
CA MET A 80 10.93 1.51 10.83
C MET A 80 12.32 2.12 10.63
N ALA A 81 12.96 2.56 11.71
CA ALA A 81 14.33 3.06 11.68
C ALA A 81 15.33 1.98 11.24
N ALA A 82 15.22 0.77 11.80
CA ALA A 82 16.11 -0.35 11.48
C ALA A 82 15.94 -0.83 10.03
N MET A 83 14.70 -0.92 9.53
CA MET A 83 14.39 -1.24 8.13
C MET A 83 15.05 -0.26 7.16
N VAL A 84 14.87 1.04 7.39
CA VAL A 84 15.47 2.09 6.55
C VAL A 84 16.99 2.06 6.63
N GLY A 85 17.56 1.85 7.83
CA GLY A 85 19.00 1.70 8.04
C GLY A 85 19.58 0.50 7.29
N ALA A 86 18.91 -0.66 7.35
CA ALA A 86 19.32 -1.86 6.62
C ALA A 86 19.27 -1.67 5.10
N ALA A 87 18.22 -1.04 4.58
CA ALA A 87 18.11 -0.72 3.16
C ALA A 87 19.23 0.25 2.71
N HIS A 88 19.50 1.29 3.48
CA HIS A 88 20.57 2.24 3.18
C HIS A 88 21.96 1.59 3.27
N GLN A 89 22.18 0.71 4.24
CA GLN A 89 23.43 -0.05 4.34
C GLN A 89 23.62 -1.00 3.15
N GLN A 90 22.54 -1.64 2.67
CA GLN A 90 22.57 -2.58 1.54
C GLN A 90 22.87 -1.90 0.22
N TRP A 91 22.31 -0.70 -0.01
CA TRP A 91 22.29 -0.06 -1.32
C TRP A 91 23.07 1.26 -1.42
N GLY A 92 23.38 1.91 -0.29
CA GLY A 92 23.94 3.26 -0.24
C GLY A 92 22.95 4.36 -0.66
N ARG A 93 21.74 3.98 -1.06
CA ARG A 93 20.65 4.86 -1.52
C ARG A 93 19.29 4.24 -1.30
N ILE A 94 18.24 5.06 -1.30
CA ILE A 94 16.85 4.60 -1.31
C ILE A 94 16.09 5.48 -2.28
N ASP A 95 15.62 4.92 -3.40
CA ASP A 95 14.90 5.69 -4.43
C ASP A 95 13.40 5.72 -4.19
N ILE A 96 12.82 4.62 -3.69
CA ILE A 96 11.38 4.47 -3.55
C ILE A 96 11.05 3.90 -2.18
N LEU A 97 10.14 4.57 -1.46
CA LEU A 97 9.40 3.99 -0.34
C LEU A 97 7.94 3.81 -0.76
N HIS A 98 7.47 2.57 -0.82
CA HIS A 98 6.07 2.25 -1.06
C HIS A 98 5.42 1.68 0.22
N TYR A 99 4.52 2.44 0.84
CA TYR A 99 3.82 2.04 2.06
C TYR A 99 2.42 1.52 1.74
N ASN A 100 2.25 0.18 1.84
CA ASN A 100 1.01 -0.51 1.48
C ASN A 100 0.24 -1.07 2.68
N VAL A 101 0.81 -1.04 3.88
CA VAL A 101 0.19 -1.62 5.08
C VAL A 101 -1.12 -0.91 5.44
N GLY A 102 -2.10 -1.71 5.85
CA GLY A 102 -3.34 -1.18 6.39
C GLY A 102 -4.23 -2.27 6.95
N VAL A 103 -4.99 -1.92 7.98
CA VAL A 103 -6.02 -2.76 8.61
C VAL A 103 -7.33 -1.98 8.72
N SER A 104 -8.45 -2.70 8.72
CA SER A 104 -9.80 -2.15 8.90
C SER A 104 -10.61 -3.08 9.81
N LEU A 105 -11.60 -3.80 9.29
CA LEU A 105 -12.46 -4.71 10.07
C LEU A 105 -11.65 -5.72 10.92
N GLY A 106 -10.62 -6.32 10.35
CA GLY A 106 -9.71 -7.21 11.08
C GLY A 106 -8.93 -6.52 12.23
N GLY A 107 -8.93 -5.19 12.30
CA GLY A 107 -8.39 -4.40 13.41
C GLY A 107 -9.45 -3.96 14.43
N GLY A 108 -10.68 -4.47 14.33
CA GLY A 108 -11.78 -4.12 15.22
C GLY A 108 -12.48 -2.80 14.87
N ASP A 109 -12.21 -2.22 13.69
CA ASP A 109 -12.83 -0.96 13.26
C ASP A 109 -14.36 -1.10 13.10
N LYS A 110 -15.11 -0.16 13.62
CA LYS A 110 -16.57 -0.19 13.73
C LYS A 110 -17.20 1.17 13.36
N SER A 111 -18.54 1.22 13.46
CA SER A 111 -19.32 2.44 13.31
C SER A 111 -19.00 3.47 14.42
N PRO A 112 -19.40 4.76 14.27
CA PRO A 112 -19.11 5.79 15.25
C PRO A 112 -19.60 5.49 16.67
N LEU A 113 -20.65 4.70 16.83
CA LEU A 113 -21.20 4.35 18.14
C LEU A 113 -20.59 3.08 18.75
N GLU A 114 -19.90 2.27 17.95
CA GLU A 114 -19.41 0.96 18.36
C GLU A 114 -17.87 0.87 18.41
N ILE A 115 -17.17 1.87 17.87
CA ILE A 115 -15.71 1.90 17.89
C ILE A 115 -15.18 1.95 19.31
N THR A 116 -14.24 1.09 19.65
CA THR A 116 -13.53 1.13 20.92
C THR A 116 -12.25 1.95 20.80
N GLU A 117 -11.81 2.56 21.91
CA GLU A 117 -10.53 3.28 21.99
C GLU A 117 -9.38 2.40 21.49
N ALA A 118 -9.27 1.16 22.00
CA ALA A 118 -8.23 0.22 21.61
C ALA A 118 -8.22 -0.10 20.11
N ALA A 119 -9.39 -0.27 19.48
CA ALA A 119 -9.48 -0.51 18.04
C ALA A 119 -9.11 0.75 17.24
N PHE A 120 -9.53 1.92 17.68
CA PHE A 120 -9.17 3.19 17.06
C PHE A 120 -7.65 3.41 17.10
N ASP A 121 -7.03 3.22 18.26
CA ASP A 121 -5.59 3.37 18.45
C ASP A 121 -4.80 2.35 17.63
N TYR A 122 -5.23 1.08 17.61
CA TYR A 122 -4.59 0.05 16.82
C TYR A 122 -4.62 0.35 15.32
N VAL A 123 -5.80 0.69 14.78
CA VAL A 123 -5.94 1.03 13.35
C VAL A 123 -5.14 2.28 13.00
N THR A 124 -5.16 3.29 13.86
CA THR A 124 -4.39 4.52 13.68
C THR A 124 -2.88 4.25 13.71
N THR A 125 -2.45 3.42 14.64
CA THR A 125 -1.02 3.04 14.77
C THR A 125 -0.54 2.35 13.49
N ILE A 126 -1.28 1.38 12.98
CA ILE A 126 -0.89 0.60 11.80
C ILE A 126 -0.96 1.45 10.52
N ASN A 127 -2.10 2.12 10.29
CA ASN A 127 -2.36 2.77 9.01
C ASN A 127 -1.61 4.10 8.84
N LEU A 128 -1.62 4.94 9.90
CA LEU A 128 -1.12 6.31 9.80
C LEU A 128 0.23 6.48 10.50
N ARG A 129 0.32 6.14 11.80
CA ARG A 129 1.54 6.36 12.56
C ARG A 129 2.74 5.60 11.95
N GLY A 130 2.54 4.33 11.54
CA GLY A 130 3.58 3.55 10.87
C GLY A 130 4.08 4.21 9.59
N PHE A 131 3.19 4.78 8.77
CA PHE A 131 3.57 5.53 7.57
C PHE A 131 4.38 6.77 7.91
N VAL A 132 3.94 7.56 8.90
CA VAL A 132 4.66 8.75 9.36
C VAL A 132 6.06 8.38 9.86
N MET A 133 6.20 7.30 10.64
CA MET A 133 7.50 6.85 11.15
C MET A 133 8.41 6.34 10.03
N ALA A 134 7.90 5.60 9.06
CA ALA A 134 8.69 5.18 7.90
C ALA A 134 9.21 6.40 7.11
N CYS A 135 8.37 7.39 6.87
CA CYS A 135 8.76 8.63 6.20
C CYS A 135 9.79 9.44 7.01
N LYS A 136 9.64 9.52 8.34
CA LYS A 136 10.59 10.21 9.23
C LYS A 136 12.03 9.74 9.02
N HIS A 137 12.22 8.43 8.82
CA HIS A 137 13.55 7.85 8.69
C HIS A 137 14.07 7.84 7.24
N VAL A 138 13.21 7.75 6.22
CA VAL A 138 13.66 7.72 4.82
C VAL A 138 13.88 9.12 4.23
N LEU A 139 13.09 10.11 4.63
CA LEU A 139 13.15 11.46 4.06
C LEU A 139 14.49 12.17 4.20
N PRO A 140 15.25 12.06 5.32
CA PRO A 140 16.60 12.63 5.40
C PRO A 140 17.53 12.08 4.32
N ILE A 141 17.47 10.76 4.05
CA ILE A 141 18.28 10.10 3.02
C ILE A 141 17.90 10.62 1.64
N MET A 142 16.60 10.64 1.30
CA MET A 142 16.12 11.13 0.01
C MET A 142 16.42 12.62 -0.21
N ARG A 143 16.34 13.45 0.87
CA ARG A 143 16.71 14.86 0.83
C ARG A 143 18.19 15.02 0.47
N ASP A 144 19.06 14.29 1.14
CA ASP A 144 20.51 14.39 0.93
C ASP A 144 20.91 13.83 -0.44
N GLN A 145 20.20 12.80 -0.94
CA GLN A 145 20.30 12.31 -2.34
C GLN A 145 19.81 13.33 -3.38
N ARG A 146 18.98 14.30 -2.98
CA ARG A 146 18.22 15.21 -3.86
C ARG A 146 17.35 14.46 -4.87
N SER A 147 16.84 13.32 -4.47
CA SER A 147 15.98 12.45 -5.29
C SER A 147 15.27 11.44 -4.40
N GLY A 148 14.01 11.18 -4.68
CA GLY A 148 13.25 10.13 -3.99
C GLY A 148 11.78 10.12 -4.38
N VAL A 149 11.12 8.99 -4.14
CA VAL A 149 9.69 8.84 -4.37
C VAL A 149 9.04 8.18 -3.15
N ILE A 150 8.06 8.85 -2.57
CA ILE A 150 7.17 8.30 -1.54
C ILE A 150 5.85 7.96 -2.19
N LEU A 151 5.45 6.69 -2.07
CA LEU A 151 4.12 6.21 -2.48
C LEU A 151 3.39 5.63 -1.28
N SER A 152 2.15 6.06 -1.06
CA SER A 152 1.31 5.49 -0.01
C SER A 152 0.02 4.92 -0.59
N ILE A 153 -0.50 3.86 0.04
CA ILE A 153 -1.79 3.28 -0.33
C ILE A 153 -2.85 3.75 0.67
N SER A 154 -3.65 4.72 0.22
CA SER A 154 -4.86 5.14 0.92
C SER A 154 -6.05 4.24 0.52
N SER A 155 -7.20 4.79 0.24
CA SER A 155 -8.42 4.11 -0.23
C SER A 155 -9.44 5.13 -0.73
N VAL A 156 -10.31 4.74 -1.64
CA VAL A 156 -11.53 5.53 -1.95
C VAL A 156 -12.41 5.75 -0.72
N ALA A 157 -12.31 4.91 0.32
CA ALA A 157 -12.97 5.12 1.60
C ALA A 157 -12.63 6.47 2.24
N ALA A 158 -11.43 7.00 2.01
CA ALA A 158 -11.01 8.32 2.49
C ALA A 158 -11.94 9.44 2.01
N LEU A 159 -12.42 9.34 0.77
CA LEU A 159 -13.26 10.33 0.10
C LEU A 159 -14.76 10.00 0.14
N SER A 160 -15.12 8.74 0.44
CA SER A 160 -16.51 8.30 0.48
C SER A 160 -17.21 8.74 1.77
N SER A 161 -18.34 9.42 1.65
CA SER A 161 -19.19 9.79 2.81
C SER A 161 -19.98 8.60 3.37
N THR A 162 -20.10 7.52 2.63
CA THR A 162 -20.91 6.33 2.99
C THR A 162 -20.10 5.18 3.58
N TYR A 163 -18.78 5.37 3.80
CA TYR A 163 -17.96 4.32 4.38
C TYR A 163 -18.33 4.10 5.85
N PRO A 164 -18.62 2.86 6.27
CA PRO A 164 -19.32 2.62 7.54
C PRO A 164 -18.43 2.66 8.78
N THR A 165 -17.09 2.50 8.64
CA THR A 165 -16.18 2.44 9.78
C THR A 165 -15.37 3.72 9.97
N VAL A 166 -14.98 4.01 11.20
CA VAL A 166 -14.41 5.30 11.59
C VAL A 166 -12.91 5.38 11.35
N ALA A 167 -12.15 4.48 11.98
CA ALA A 167 -10.71 4.60 12.06
C ALA A 167 -10.03 4.38 10.70
N TYR A 168 -10.50 3.43 9.90
CA TYR A 168 -9.96 3.22 8.55
C TYR A 168 -10.15 4.43 7.65
N LYS A 169 -11.40 4.96 7.60
CA LYS A 169 -11.71 6.13 6.79
C LYS A 169 -10.83 7.33 7.18
N THR A 170 -10.78 7.65 8.47
CA THR A 170 -10.06 8.82 8.96
C THR A 170 -8.56 8.69 8.77
N THR A 171 -7.97 7.52 9.04
CA THR A 171 -6.54 7.28 8.82
C THR A 171 -6.16 7.33 7.35
N LYS A 172 -7.00 6.79 6.45
CA LYS A 172 -6.76 6.86 5.01
C LYS A 172 -6.90 8.28 4.46
N ALA A 173 -7.80 9.11 5.00
CA ALA A 173 -7.86 10.53 4.69
C ALA A 173 -6.64 11.31 5.19
N ALA A 174 -6.18 11.03 6.42
CA ALA A 174 -4.98 11.64 6.97
C ALA A 174 -3.71 11.28 6.18
N MET A 175 -3.62 10.08 5.60
CA MET A 175 -2.51 9.70 4.72
C MET A 175 -2.44 10.59 3.47
N ILE A 176 -3.59 11.01 2.91
CA ILE A 176 -3.63 11.95 1.77
C ILE A 176 -3.00 13.27 2.20
N ALA A 177 -3.52 13.88 3.27
CA ALA A 177 -3.03 15.17 3.77
C ALA A 177 -1.53 15.14 4.11
N TYR A 178 -1.05 14.06 4.74
CA TYR A 178 0.37 13.91 5.06
C TYR A 178 1.24 13.73 3.81
N THR A 179 0.75 13.01 2.80
CA THR A 179 1.46 12.86 1.51
C THR A 179 1.58 14.20 0.79
N GLU A 180 0.52 15.03 0.77
CA GLU A 180 0.54 16.40 0.22
C GLU A 180 1.55 17.29 0.96
N GLN A 181 1.62 17.17 2.29
CA GLN A 181 2.61 17.88 3.10
C GLN A 181 4.04 17.50 2.71
N ILE A 182 4.35 16.20 2.58
CA ILE A 182 5.67 15.73 2.11
C ILE A 182 5.95 16.29 0.71
N ALA A 183 5.00 16.16 -0.22
CA ALA A 183 5.13 16.63 -1.60
C ALA A 183 5.53 18.12 -1.64
N ARG A 184 4.88 18.97 -0.83
CA ARG A 184 5.15 20.41 -0.79
C ARG A 184 6.50 20.74 -0.15
N HIS A 185 6.82 20.11 0.99
CA HIS A 185 8.00 20.46 1.77
C HIS A 185 9.32 19.87 1.23
N TYR A 186 9.26 18.78 0.47
CA TYR A 186 10.43 18.09 -0.04
C TYR A 186 10.63 18.25 -1.57
N ALA A 187 9.75 18.97 -2.25
CA ALA A 187 9.85 19.22 -3.69
C ALA A 187 11.18 19.87 -4.11
N GLU A 188 11.68 20.85 -3.34
CA GLU A 188 12.96 21.52 -3.61
C GLU A 188 14.17 20.57 -3.57
N PHE A 189 14.03 19.44 -2.90
CA PHE A 189 15.04 18.37 -2.83
C PHE A 189 14.85 17.30 -3.90
N GLY A 190 13.95 17.49 -4.87
CA GLY A 190 13.66 16.50 -5.91
C GLY A 190 12.92 15.28 -5.41
N VAL A 191 12.30 15.33 -4.22
CA VAL A 191 11.47 14.26 -3.67
C VAL A 191 10.02 14.45 -4.09
N ARG A 192 9.43 13.42 -4.69
CA ARG A 192 8.00 13.36 -5.03
C ARG A 192 7.24 12.50 -4.04
N ALA A 193 6.04 12.88 -3.70
CA ALA A 193 5.17 12.07 -2.85
C ALA A 193 3.76 12.03 -3.44
N ASN A 194 3.23 10.82 -3.63
CA ASN A 194 1.89 10.61 -4.19
C ASN A 194 1.16 9.50 -3.44
N VAL A 195 -0.15 9.52 -3.49
CA VAL A 195 -1.01 8.53 -2.83
C VAL A 195 -1.96 7.88 -3.83
N ILE A 196 -2.05 6.56 -3.78
CA ILE A 196 -2.98 5.77 -4.60
C ILE A 196 -4.20 5.42 -3.75
N LEU A 197 -5.38 5.56 -4.33
CA LEU A 197 -6.66 5.28 -3.69
C LEU A 197 -7.34 4.09 -4.38
N PRO A 198 -7.02 2.84 -3.99
CA PRO A 198 -7.71 1.69 -4.53
C PRO A 198 -9.20 1.72 -4.20
N GLY A 199 -10.01 1.32 -5.17
CA GLY A 199 -11.42 1.05 -5.00
C GLY A 199 -11.71 -0.37 -4.51
N LEU A 200 -12.69 -1.01 -5.11
CA LEU A 200 -13.03 -2.40 -4.83
C LEU A 200 -12.05 -3.31 -5.60
N MET A 201 -11.05 -3.83 -4.87
CA MET A 201 -10.04 -4.74 -5.41
C MET A 201 -10.32 -6.18 -5.01
N ASP A 202 -10.02 -7.12 -5.91
CA ASP A 202 -10.03 -8.54 -5.63
C ASP A 202 -8.68 -8.95 -5.01
N THR A 203 -8.63 -8.89 -3.69
CA THR A 203 -7.46 -9.25 -2.89
C THR A 203 -7.88 -10.08 -1.67
N PRO A 204 -7.00 -10.91 -1.09
CA PRO A 204 -7.32 -11.69 0.11
C PRO A 204 -7.85 -10.82 1.26
N MET A 205 -7.21 -9.68 1.52
CA MET A 205 -7.68 -8.74 2.56
C MET A 205 -9.11 -8.24 2.29
N ALA A 206 -9.47 -8.02 1.03
CA ALA A 206 -10.73 -7.39 0.70
C ALA A 206 -11.88 -8.38 0.51
N VAL A 207 -11.61 -9.57 0.00
CA VAL A 207 -12.64 -10.58 -0.32
C VAL A 207 -12.64 -11.70 0.69
N ASP A 208 -11.50 -12.33 0.94
CA ASP A 208 -11.41 -13.52 1.81
C ASP A 208 -11.70 -13.18 3.29
N THR A 209 -11.21 -12.03 3.76
CA THR A 209 -11.54 -11.55 5.11
C THR A 209 -13.05 -11.39 5.28
N ARG A 210 -13.74 -10.77 4.31
CA ARG A 210 -15.20 -10.59 4.37
C ARG A 210 -15.95 -11.90 4.25
N ALA A 211 -15.50 -12.80 3.39
CA ALA A 211 -16.10 -14.13 3.25
C ALA A 211 -16.06 -14.88 4.57
N ARG A 212 -14.92 -14.86 5.25
CA ARG A 212 -14.75 -15.44 6.59
C ARG A 212 -15.60 -14.74 7.65
N ASP A 213 -15.52 -13.42 7.74
CA ASP A 213 -16.17 -12.64 8.80
C ASP A 213 -17.70 -12.65 8.66
N TRP A 214 -18.22 -12.77 7.44
CA TRP A 214 -19.67 -12.83 7.17
C TRP A 214 -20.21 -14.25 7.02
N GLY A 215 -19.35 -15.27 7.07
CA GLY A 215 -19.75 -16.67 6.89
C GLY A 215 -20.33 -16.96 5.51
N LYS A 216 -19.85 -16.25 4.45
CA LYS A 216 -20.37 -16.35 3.09
C LYS A 216 -19.35 -16.94 2.13
N PRO A 217 -19.78 -17.67 1.08
CA PRO A 217 -18.89 -18.12 0.03
C PRO A 217 -18.17 -16.93 -0.64
N ARG A 218 -16.88 -17.11 -0.98
CA ARG A 218 -16.07 -16.09 -1.66
C ARG A 218 -16.75 -15.55 -2.93
N ALA A 219 -17.33 -16.44 -3.72
CA ALA A 219 -18.05 -16.09 -4.96
C ALA A 219 -19.23 -15.12 -4.71
N GLU A 220 -19.95 -15.25 -3.60
CA GLU A 220 -21.04 -14.32 -3.24
C GLU A 220 -20.48 -12.94 -2.92
N ILE A 221 -19.39 -12.86 -2.17
CA ILE A 221 -18.71 -11.59 -1.88
C ILE A 221 -18.19 -10.94 -3.16
N GLU A 222 -17.60 -11.72 -4.06
CA GLU A 222 -17.15 -11.23 -5.37
C GLU A 222 -18.32 -10.65 -6.18
N ALA A 223 -19.43 -11.37 -6.30
CA ALA A 223 -20.59 -10.91 -7.04
C ALA A 223 -21.15 -9.59 -6.48
N LEU A 224 -21.30 -9.50 -5.14
CA LEU A 224 -21.77 -8.30 -4.45
C LEU A 224 -20.84 -7.09 -4.67
N ARG A 225 -19.54 -7.32 -4.71
CA ARG A 225 -18.55 -6.26 -4.91
C ARG A 225 -18.43 -5.85 -6.37
N ASN A 226 -18.43 -6.83 -7.29
CA ASN A 226 -18.40 -6.60 -8.73
C ASN A 226 -19.57 -5.71 -9.19
N ALA A 227 -20.77 -5.96 -8.69
CA ALA A 227 -21.97 -5.19 -9.01
C ALA A 227 -21.86 -3.69 -8.67
N LYS A 228 -20.97 -3.32 -7.72
CA LYS A 228 -20.78 -1.94 -7.28
C LYS A 228 -19.74 -1.16 -8.10
N VAL A 229 -18.98 -1.81 -8.96
CA VAL A 229 -17.97 -1.15 -9.80
C VAL A 229 -18.60 -0.70 -11.11
N PRO A 230 -18.57 0.60 -11.47
CA PRO A 230 -19.14 1.08 -12.74
C PRO A 230 -18.45 0.45 -13.96
N LEU A 231 -17.09 0.44 -13.96
CA LEU A 231 -16.32 -0.07 -15.10
C LEU A 231 -16.46 -1.60 -15.22
N ARG A 232 -17.11 -2.04 -16.29
CA ARG A 232 -17.29 -3.48 -16.64
C ARG A 232 -17.98 -4.33 -15.56
N ARG A 233 -18.56 -3.74 -14.53
CA ARG A 233 -19.14 -4.46 -13.37
C ARG A 233 -18.17 -5.51 -12.83
N LYS A 234 -16.90 -5.13 -12.68
CA LYS A 234 -15.83 -6.01 -12.22
C LYS A 234 -14.86 -5.25 -11.32
N MET A 235 -14.49 -5.85 -10.18
CA MET A 235 -13.43 -5.35 -9.32
C MET A 235 -12.11 -5.23 -10.07
N GLY A 236 -11.30 -4.26 -9.67
CA GLY A 236 -9.89 -4.23 -10.04
C GLY A 236 -9.10 -5.35 -9.38
N THR A 237 -7.91 -5.57 -9.86
CA THR A 237 -6.92 -6.52 -9.34
C THR A 237 -5.79 -5.79 -8.63
N ALA A 238 -4.96 -6.52 -7.89
CA ALA A 238 -3.73 -5.98 -7.31
C ALA A 238 -2.77 -5.41 -8.38
N TRP A 239 -2.83 -5.93 -9.60
CA TRP A 239 -2.02 -5.46 -10.72
C TRP A 239 -2.42 -4.06 -11.18
N ASP A 240 -3.71 -3.69 -11.13
CA ASP A 240 -4.16 -2.35 -11.48
C ASP A 240 -3.54 -1.31 -10.52
N VAL A 241 -3.45 -1.65 -9.23
CA VAL A 241 -2.76 -0.82 -8.23
C VAL A 241 -1.25 -0.78 -8.47
N ALA A 242 -0.65 -1.94 -8.78
CA ALA A 242 0.78 -2.05 -9.05
C ALA A 242 1.20 -1.25 -10.30
N TYR A 243 0.40 -1.23 -11.37
CA TYR A 243 0.68 -0.41 -12.56
C TYR A 243 0.60 1.09 -12.27
N ALA A 244 -0.34 1.53 -11.46
CA ALA A 244 -0.41 2.92 -11.00
C ALA A 244 0.82 3.28 -10.15
N ALA A 245 1.24 2.37 -9.25
CA ALA A 245 2.45 2.55 -8.46
C ALA A 245 3.70 2.61 -9.34
N LEU A 246 3.82 1.75 -10.35
CA LEU A 246 4.93 1.74 -11.30
C LEU A 246 5.05 3.06 -12.06
N TYR A 247 3.93 3.60 -12.56
CA TYR A 247 3.90 4.91 -13.20
C TYR A 247 4.40 6.00 -12.26
N LEU A 248 3.84 6.09 -11.05
CA LEU A 248 4.20 7.12 -10.08
C LEU A 248 5.62 6.97 -9.52
N ALA A 249 6.18 5.76 -9.53
CA ALA A 249 7.56 5.48 -9.13
C ALA A 249 8.59 5.83 -10.21
N SER A 250 8.20 5.75 -11.48
CA SER A 250 9.11 5.92 -12.62
C SER A 250 9.38 7.38 -12.97
N ASP A 251 10.38 7.61 -13.81
CA ASP A 251 10.74 8.93 -14.32
C ASP A 251 9.69 9.50 -15.29
N GLU A 252 8.74 8.68 -15.77
CA GLU A 252 7.60 9.13 -16.58
C GLU A 252 6.66 10.07 -15.81
N SER A 253 6.69 10.03 -14.47
CA SER A 253 5.91 10.89 -13.58
C SER A 253 6.75 12.00 -12.90
N ASN A 254 7.86 12.41 -13.49
CA ASN A 254 8.78 13.38 -12.88
C ASN A 254 8.15 14.74 -12.52
N PHE A 255 7.05 15.10 -13.15
CA PHE A 255 6.31 16.32 -12.86
C PHE A 255 4.99 16.08 -12.10
N VAL A 256 4.86 14.90 -11.46
CA VAL A 256 3.67 14.49 -10.69
C VAL A 256 4.04 14.32 -9.23
N THR A 257 3.57 15.24 -8.37
CA THR A 257 3.72 15.17 -6.92
C THR A 257 2.48 15.72 -6.22
N GLY A 258 2.12 15.22 -5.06
CA GLY A 258 0.94 15.62 -4.29
C GLY A 258 -0.39 15.07 -4.83
N VAL A 259 -0.37 14.13 -5.78
CA VAL A 259 -1.62 13.61 -6.36
C VAL A 259 -2.21 12.50 -5.48
N ALA A 260 -3.53 12.58 -5.28
CA ALA A 260 -4.36 11.48 -4.80
C ALA A 260 -5.00 10.79 -6.01
N LEU A 261 -4.44 9.66 -6.45
CA LEU A 261 -4.84 8.96 -7.67
C LEU A 261 -5.85 7.82 -7.38
N PRO A 262 -7.14 7.96 -7.71
CA PRO A 262 -8.10 6.87 -7.64
C PRO A 262 -7.77 5.78 -8.68
N VAL A 263 -7.79 4.52 -8.21
CA VAL A 263 -7.74 3.32 -9.05
C VAL A 263 -8.96 2.48 -8.66
N ASP A 264 -10.13 2.85 -9.17
CA ASP A 264 -11.40 2.45 -8.58
C ASP A 264 -12.50 2.04 -9.59
N GLY A 265 -12.18 2.05 -10.87
CA GLY A 265 -13.17 1.77 -11.92
C GLY A 265 -14.34 2.75 -11.94
N GLY A 266 -14.13 3.98 -11.47
CA GLY A 266 -15.16 5.03 -11.45
C GLY A 266 -16.08 4.99 -10.23
N ALA A 267 -15.73 4.24 -9.18
CA ALA A 267 -16.59 4.08 -8.00
C ALA A 267 -16.80 5.38 -7.20
N LEU A 268 -15.90 6.36 -7.32
CA LEU A 268 -16.04 7.68 -6.70
C LEU A 268 -16.90 8.66 -7.51
N LEU A 269 -17.16 8.35 -8.78
CA LEU A 269 -18.00 9.22 -9.60
C LEU A 269 -19.45 9.14 -9.10
N ARG A 270 -20.06 10.31 -8.91
CA ARG A 270 -21.49 10.38 -8.55
C ARG A 270 -22.30 10.07 -9.79
N SER A 271 -23.29 9.15 -9.67
CA SER A 271 -24.39 9.10 -10.62
C SER A 271 -25.29 10.34 -10.41
N ALA A 272 -25.89 10.81 -11.49
CA ALA A 272 -26.84 11.92 -11.44
C ALA A 272 -28.24 11.49 -10.92
N ASP A 273 -28.40 10.21 -10.53
CA ASP A 273 -29.65 9.60 -10.06
C ASP A 273 -29.78 9.63 -8.54
#